data_bc19aba8d5d9467550c84156dbd47f25
#
_entry.id   bc19aba8d5d9467550c84156dbd47f25
#
_cell.length_a   1.000
_cell.length_b   1.000
_cell.length_c   1.000
_cell.angle_alpha   90.00
_cell.angle_beta   90.00
_cell.angle_gamma   90.00
#
_symmetry.space_group_name_H-M   'P 1'
#
loop_
_entity.id
_entity.type
_entity.pdbx_description
1 polymer ?
#
loop_
_entity_poly.entity_id
_entity_poly.type
_entity_poly.pdbx_seq_one_letter_code
_entity_poly.pdbx_strand_id
1 'polypeptide(L)'
;LKALDLPDEHRALIEREGGTGRFDQGLYGCSEMMTHGLLRLIDEGIIRRPVYDWSALQRYVLAHPQARPDWSLLDALRQDSGVSSPMTPEQLARLTRFGVLRAGVVVEASHLRLPNDDSVPNDLDHPDTREALEGLFGDRLNGGIIMHGGFFLGPEAFYQRLRELDDDTRAAINMTRVNIINDLYGGEDLRLLQRRDARFVNTAFTATLLGAAVSDQLEDGRVLSGVGGQYNFVSQAHELPGARSILMTRAWRERGGEAASNVLFSYAHNTIPRHLRDMVITEYGVADLRGKTDEEVVMAMLNVADSRFQVELMEQAQEAGKLRR
;
A
#
# COMPACT_ATOMS: atom_id res chain seq x y z
N LEU A 1 -18.53 0.49 2.20
CA LEU A 1 -19.50 1.58 2.40
C LEU A 1 -20.33 1.43 3.68
N LYS A 2 -20.68 0.20 4.09
CA LYS A 2 -21.45 -0.02 5.34
C LYS A 2 -20.73 0.46 6.60
N ALA A 3 -19.40 0.51 6.57
CA ALA A 3 -18.57 0.97 7.68
C ALA A 3 -18.38 2.50 7.72
N LEU A 4 -18.83 3.21 6.69
CA LEU A 4 -18.76 4.66 6.60
C LEU A 4 -20.13 5.26 6.86
N ASP A 5 -20.22 6.12 7.84
CA ASP A 5 -21.41 6.93 8.12
C ASP A 5 -21.49 8.09 7.09
N LEU A 6 -21.92 7.74 5.89
CA LEU A 6 -22.02 8.67 4.76
C LEU A 6 -23.47 9.14 4.60
N PRO A 7 -23.68 10.43 4.33
CA PRO A 7 -24.97 10.94 3.90
C PRO A 7 -25.50 10.17 2.68
N ASP A 8 -26.82 9.99 2.59
CA ASP A 8 -27.46 9.19 1.52
C ASP A 8 -27.13 9.71 0.12
N GLU A 9 -27.00 11.02 -0.03
CA GLU A 9 -26.60 11.66 -1.31
C GLU A 9 -25.19 11.24 -1.75
N HIS A 10 -24.22 11.15 -0.81
CA HIS A 10 -22.87 10.69 -1.11
C HIS A 10 -22.86 9.18 -1.42
N ARG A 11 -23.67 8.41 -0.73
CA ARG A 11 -23.85 6.99 -1.01
C ARG A 11 -24.39 6.76 -2.41
N ALA A 12 -25.45 7.47 -2.79
CA ALA A 12 -26.05 7.40 -4.11
C ALA A 12 -25.07 7.82 -5.23
N LEU A 13 -24.26 8.86 -4.98
CA LEU A 13 -23.21 9.28 -5.90
C LEU A 13 -22.18 8.16 -6.13
N ILE A 14 -21.66 7.57 -5.06
CA ILE A 14 -20.64 6.49 -5.13
C ILE A 14 -21.22 5.26 -5.85
N GLU A 15 -22.47 4.90 -5.58
CA GLU A 15 -23.15 3.78 -6.24
C GLU A 15 -23.29 4.02 -7.75
N ARG A 16 -23.69 5.22 -8.13
CA ARG A 16 -23.79 5.62 -9.54
C ARG A 16 -22.46 5.56 -10.28
N GLU A 17 -21.38 5.98 -9.65
CA GLU A 17 -20.03 5.97 -10.23
C GLU A 17 -19.35 4.58 -10.15
N GLY A 18 -20.06 3.55 -9.70
CA GLY A 18 -19.55 2.17 -9.64
C GLY A 18 -18.56 1.90 -8.53
N GLY A 19 -18.43 2.80 -7.55
CA GLY A 19 -17.46 2.71 -6.45
C GLY A 19 -17.83 1.78 -5.29
N THR A 20 -18.85 0.94 -5.43
CA THR A 20 -19.35 0.05 -4.36
C THR A 20 -18.77 -1.34 -4.39
N GLY A 21 -17.99 -1.68 -5.42
CA GLY A 21 -17.34 -2.97 -5.56
C GLY A 21 -16.40 -3.27 -4.39
N ARG A 22 -16.35 -4.54 -4.00
CA ARG A 22 -15.34 -5.02 -3.07
C ARG A 22 -14.05 -5.31 -3.84
N PHE A 23 -12.91 -5.10 -3.21
CA PHE A 23 -11.65 -5.63 -3.71
C PHE A 23 -11.66 -7.15 -3.53
N ASP A 24 -11.72 -7.92 -4.61
CA ASP A 24 -11.89 -9.38 -4.56
C ASP A 24 -10.80 -10.07 -3.74
N GLN A 25 -9.55 -9.62 -3.89
CA GLN A 25 -8.42 -10.12 -3.11
C GLN A 25 -8.22 -9.36 -1.78
N GLY A 26 -8.95 -8.26 -1.56
CA GLY A 26 -8.72 -7.31 -0.48
C GLY A 26 -7.53 -6.39 -0.74
N LEU A 27 -7.26 -5.51 0.23
CA LEU A 27 -6.11 -4.60 0.22
C LEU A 27 -4.99 -5.14 1.12
N TYR A 28 -3.76 -4.80 0.78
CA TYR A 28 -2.60 -4.85 1.66
C TYR A 28 -2.33 -3.43 2.18
N GLY A 29 -2.13 -3.29 3.49
CA GLY A 29 -1.83 -2.03 4.16
C GLY A 29 -0.33 -1.83 4.38
N CYS A 30 0.17 -0.62 4.10
CA CYS A 30 1.54 -0.22 4.40
C CYS A 30 1.57 1.26 4.78
N SER A 31 1.95 1.57 6.03
CA SER A 31 1.92 2.94 6.54
C SER A 31 2.96 3.13 7.63
N GLU A 32 3.62 4.29 7.69
CA GLU A 32 4.47 4.63 8.84
C GLU A 32 3.65 4.57 10.14
N MET A 33 2.51 5.23 10.13
CA MET A 33 1.64 5.34 11.28
C MET A 33 0.41 4.46 11.08
N MET A 34 0.33 3.36 11.85
CA MET A 34 -0.87 2.54 11.90
C MET A 34 -1.89 3.22 12.83
N THR A 35 -2.98 3.68 12.27
CA THR A 35 -4.05 4.40 12.96
C THR A 35 -5.28 3.55 13.17
N HIS A 36 -6.23 4.06 13.98
CA HIS A 36 -7.54 3.45 14.19
C HIS A 36 -8.30 3.17 12.88
N GLY A 37 -8.20 4.07 11.89
CA GLY A 37 -8.86 3.86 10.59
C GLY A 37 -8.34 2.62 9.86
N LEU A 38 -7.03 2.37 9.88
CA LEU A 38 -6.43 1.17 9.27
C LEU A 38 -6.86 -0.11 10.01
N LEU A 39 -6.92 -0.07 11.35
CA LEU A 39 -7.41 -1.20 12.14
C LEU A 39 -8.87 -1.53 11.81
N ARG A 40 -9.74 -0.50 11.68
CA ARG A 40 -11.12 -0.71 11.23
C ARG A 40 -11.20 -1.34 9.84
N LEU A 41 -10.33 -0.98 8.91
CA LEU A 41 -10.28 -1.62 7.59
C LEU A 41 -9.87 -3.11 7.68
N ILE A 42 -9.07 -3.50 8.67
CA ILE A 42 -8.78 -4.91 8.97
C ILE A 42 -10.03 -5.59 9.54
N ASP A 43 -10.66 -5.02 10.57
CA ASP A 43 -11.87 -5.56 11.21
C ASP A 43 -13.03 -5.77 10.20
N GLU A 44 -13.16 -4.88 9.21
CA GLU A 44 -14.16 -4.97 8.14
C GLU A 44 -13.72 -5.91 6.99
N GLY A 45 -12.57 -6.56 7.09
CA GLY A 45 -12.04 -7.46 6.06
C GLY A 45 -11.70 -6.78 4.72
N ILE A 46 -11.42 -5.48 4.73
CA ILE A 46 -10.97 -4.72 3.56
C ILE A 46 -9.46 -4.88 3.40
N ILE A 47 -8.68 -4.67 4.46
CA ILE A 47 -7.27 -5.02 4.51
C ILE A 47 -7.18 -6.50 4.92
N ARG A 48 -6.98 -7.37 3.93
CA ARG A 48 -6.93 -8.82 4.11
C ARG A 48 -6.04 -9.55 3.10
N ARG A 49 -5.46 -8.82 2.12
CA ARG A 49 -4.59 -9.41 1.11
C ARG A 49 -3.20 -9.65 1.71
N PRO A 50 -2.77 -10.93 1.86
CA PRO A 50 -1.46 -11.21 2.41
C PRO A 50 -0.35 -10.92 1.40
N VAL A 51 0.79 -10.46 1.91
CA VAL A 51 2.06 -10.40 1.19
C VAL A 51 3.10 -11.25 1.93
N TYR A 52 4.05 -11.80 1.19
CA TYR A 52 5.04 -12.72 1.72
C TYR A 52 6.45 -12.14 1.53
N ASP A 53 7.33 -12.42 2.48
CA ASP A 53 8.75 -12.04 2.46
C ASP A 53 9.59 -13.09 1.70
N TRP A 54 9.14 -13.42 0.49
CA TRP A 54 9.79 -14.33 -0.45
C TRP A 54 9.29 -14.06 -1.87
N SER A 55 10.16 -13.52 -2.73
CA SER A 55 9.75 -13.03 -4.06
C SER A 55 9.12 -14.12 -4.93
N ALA A 56 9.65 -15.35 -4.93
CA ALA A 56 9.11 -16.47 -5.70
C ALA A 56 7.67 -16.81 -5.23
N LEU A 57 7.44 -16.94 -3.92
CA LEU A 57 6.12 -17.18 -3.37
C LEU A 57 5.17 -16.00 -3.63
N GLN A 58 5.64 -14.76 -3.43
CA GLN A 58 4.84 -13.56 -3.69
C GLN A 58 4.40 -13.47 -5.15
N ARG A 59 5.26 -13.82 -6.10
CA ARG A 59 4.94 -13.85 -7.54
C ARG A 59 3.88 -14.90 -7.84
N TYR A 60 4.05 -16.10 -7.29
CA TYR A 60 3.07 -17.18 -7.48
C TYR A 60 1.68 -16.81 -6.94
N VAL A 61 1.60 -16.29 -5.72
CA VAL A 61 0.33 -15.89 -5.09
C VAL A 61 -0.37 -14.75 -5.82
N LEU A 62 0.39 -13.80 -6.42
CA LEU A 62 -0.19 -12.75 -7.27
C LEU A 62 -0.86 -13.31 -8.53
N ALA A 63 -0.29 -14.35 -9.13
CA ALA A 63 -0.87 -15.03 -10.29
C ALA A 63 -2.01 -16.00 -9.89
N HIS A 64 -1.95 -16.55 -8.69
CA HIS A 64 -2.88 -17.56 -8.17
C HIS A 64 -3.43 -17.15 -6.80
N PRO A 65 -4.43 -16.23 -6.73
CA PRO A 65 -4.94 -15.70 -5.45
C PRO A 65 -5.55 -16.73 -4.49
N GLN A 66 -5.89 -17.91 -5.02
CA GLN A 66 -6.43 -19.06 -4.26
C GLN A 66 -5.37 -20.15 -4.05
N ALA A 67 -4.08 -19.81 -4.18
CA ALA A 67 -2.98 -20.76 -4.04
C ALA A 67 -3.08 -21.56 -2.74
N ARG A 68 -2.87 -22.85 -2.85
CA ARG A 68 -2.73 -23.80 -1.75
C ARG A 68 -1.39 -24.49 -1.85
N PRO A 69 -0.86 -24.98 -0.73
CA PRO A 69 0.32 -25.84 -0.73
C PRO A 69 0.03 -27.14 -1.50
N ASP A 70 0.71 -27.32 -2.62
CA ASP A 70 0.66 -28.50 -3.48
C ASP A 70 1.89 -28.56 -4.40
N TRP A 71 1.93 -29.57 -5.26
CA TRP A 71 3.00 -29.71 -6.23
C TRP A 71 3.04 -28.56 -7.24
N SER A 72 1.89 -27.97 -7.62
CA SER A 72 1.88 -26.86 -8.57
C SER A 72 2.64 -25.67 -8.01
N LEU A 73 2.45 -25.35 -6.72
CA LEU A 73 3.19 -24.32 -6.03
C LEU A 73 4.68 -24.68 -5.91
N LEU A 74 5.02 -25.89 -5.45
CA LEU A 74 6.41 -26.30 -5.24
C LEU A 74 7.19 -26.31 -6.57
N ASP A 75 6.61 -26.82 -7.64
CA ASP A 75 7.21 -26.82 -8.97
C ASP A 75 7.39 -25.39 -9.52
N ALA A 76 6.44 -24.48 -9.27
CA ALA A 76 6.59 -23.07 -9.64
C ALA A 76 7.72 -22.38 -8.84
N LEU A 77 7.83 -22.67 -7.53
CA LEU A 77 8.94 -22.16 -6.71
C LEU A 77 10.30 -22.67 -7.19
N ARG A 78 10.37 -23.90 -7.72
CA ARG A 78 11.58 -24.43 -8.36
C ARG A 78 11.92 -23.68 -9.66
N GLN A 79 10.95 -23.47 -10.53
CA GLN A 79 11.13 -22.75 -11.80
C GLN A 79 11.60 -21.31 -11.58
N ASP A 80 11.15 -20.67 -10.50
CA ASP A 80 11.56 -19.31 -10.13
C ASP A 80 12.85 -19.27 -9.27
N SER A 81 13.64 -20.37 -9.28
CA SER A 81 14.89 -20.51 -8.52
C SER A 81 14.74 -20.31 -6.99
N GLY A 82 13.54 -20.41 -6.48
CA GLY A 82 13.25 -20.30 -5.04
C GLY A 82 13.58 -21.57 -4.25
N VAL A 83 13.55 -22.72 -4.94
CA VAL A 83 13.85 -24.05 -4.41
C VAL A 83 14.70 -24.82 -5.42
N SER A 84 15.75 -25.47 -4.97
CA SER A 84 16.58 -26.36 -5.80
C SER A 84 16.22 -27.84 -5.63
N SER A 85 16.66 -28.67 -6.53
CA SER A 85 16.71 -30.13 -6.35
C SER A 85 18.15 -30.57 -6.59
N PRO A 86 18.86 -31.04 -5.54
CA PRO A 86 18.42 -31.25 -4.15
C PRO A 86 18.11 -29.96 -3.39
N MET A 87 17.18 -30.03 -2.43
CA MET A 87 16.86 -28.93 -1.51
C MET A 87 17.94 -28.71 -0.48
N THR A 88 18.16 -27.45 -0.11
CA THR A 88 18.99 -27.11 1.05
C THR A 88 18.16 -27.04 2.36
N PRO A 89 18.81 -27.16 3.54
CA PRO A 89 18.12 -26.99 4.83
C PRO A 89 17.41 -25.64 4.94
N GLU A 90 17.99 -24.56 4.42
CA GLU A 90 17.42 -23.21 4.46
C GLU A 90 16.17 -23.11 3.58
N GLN A 91 16.17 -23.76 2.41
CA GLN A 91 15.02 -23.83 1.53
C GLN A 91 13.88 -24.61 2.17
N LEU A 92 14.18 -25.75 2.79
CA LEU A 92 13.21 -26.54 3.53
C LEU A 92 12.63 -25.77 4.72
N ALA A 93 13.47 -25.10 5.49
CA ALA A 93 13.02 -24.24 6.60
C ALA A 93 12.09 -23.11 6.11
N ARG A 94 12.37 -22.54 4.93
CA ARG A 94 11.51 -21.52 4.31
C ARG A 94 10.18 -22.11 3.85
N LEU A 95 10.16 -23.26 3.21
CA LEU A 95 8.95 -23.97 2.83
C LEU A 95 8.07 -24.28 4.05
N THR A 96 8.67 -24.72 5.15
CA THR A 96 7.98 -24.98 6.42
C THR A 96 7.45 -23.70 7.05
N ARG A 97 8.25 -22.63 7.09
CA ARG A 97 7.84 -21.31 7.61
C ARG A 97 6.59 -20.79 6.91
N PHE A 98 6.53 -20.92 5.60
CA PHE A 98 5.39 -20.45 4.82
C PHE A 98 4.27 -21.48 4.66
N GLY A 99 4.37 -22.62 5.34
CA GLY A 99 3.33 -23.65 5.35
C GLY A 99 3.20 -24.40 4.04
N VAL A 100 4.20 -24.32 3.14
CA VAL A 100 4.20 -25.12 1.91
C VAL A 100 4.39 -26.59 2.25
N LEU A 101 5.33 -26.89 3.15
CA LEU A 101 5.50 -28.23 3.71
C LEU A 101 5.26 -28.17 5.23
N ARG A 102 4.69 -29.25 5.77
CA ARG A 102 4.56 -29.46 7.22
C ARG A 102 5.93 -29.65 7.87
N ALA A 103 6.01 -29.34 9.15
CA ALA A 103 7.23 -29.58 9.92
C ALA A 103 7.54 -31.07 10.06
N GLY A 104 8.81 -31.40 10.30
CA GLY A 104 9.28 -32.77 10.55
C GLY A 104 10.10 -33.37 9.43
N VAL A 105 10.12 -32.79 8.23
CA VAL A 105 11.08 -33.16 7.18
C VAL A 105 12.45 -32.58 7.51
N VAL A 106 13.51 -33.32 7.30
CA VAL A 106 14.90 -32.89 7.54
C VAL A 106 15.77 -33.24 6.33
N VAL A 107 16.63 -32.33 5.91
CA VAL A 107 17.64 -32.60 4.87
C VAL A 107 18.85 -33.28 5.51
N GLU A 108 19.16 -34.49 5.04
CA GLU A 108 20.29 -35.29 5.48
C GLU A 108 21.15 -35.68 4.27
N ALA A 109 22.17 -34.90 3.99
CA ALA A 109 23.04 -35.07 2.82
C ALA A 109 22.24 -35.17 1.50
N SER A 110 22.20 -36.34 0.87
CA SER A 110 21.49 -36.61 -0.38
C SER A 110 20.06 -37.15 -0.17
N HIS A 111 19.55 -37.13 1.05
CA HIS A 111 18.22 -37.67 1.39
C HIS A 111 17.38 -36.67 2.19
N LEU A 112 16.09 -36.89 2.20
CA LEU A 112 15.10 -36.25 3.08
C LEU A 112 14.65 -37.30 4.12
N ARG A 113 14.86 -37.04 5.41
CA ARG A 113 14.25 -37.83 6.48
C ARG A 113 12.86 -37.28 6.74
N LEU A 114 11.87 -38.15 6.76
CA LEU A 114 10.45 -37.84 6.94
C LEU A 114 10.06 -37.91 8.41
N PRO A 115 8.88 -37.36 8.80
CA PRO A 115 8.40 -37.40 10.21
C PRO A 115 8.21 -38.80 10.79
N ASN A 116 8.07 -39.82 9.98
CA ASN A 116 7.93 -41.26 10.36
C ASN A 116 9.28 -42.01 10.39
N ASP A 117 10.40 -41.27 10.31
CA ASP A 117 11.78 -41.74 10.22
C ASP A 117 12.13 -42.48 8.90
N ASP A 118 11.23 -42.54 7.91
CA ASP A 118 11.58 -42.99 6.58
C ASP A 118 12.53 -42.01 5.88
N SER A 119 13.28 -42.50 4.91
CA SER A 119 14.22 -41.71 4.14
C SER A 119 13.99 -41.87 2.65
N VAL A 120 13.91 -40.74 1.92
CA VAL A 120 13.75 -40.70 0.47
C VAL A 120 14.86 -39.86 -0.17
N PRO A 121 15.19 -40.03 -1.45
CA PRO A 121 16.19 -39.19 -2.11
C PRO A 121 15.81 -37.71 -2.02
N ASN A 122 16.81 -36.82 -1.81
CA ASN A 122 16.61 -35.38 -1.89
C ASN A 122 16.61 -34.92 -3.38
N ASP A 123 15.70 -35.51 -4.13
CA ASP A 123 15.45 -35.21 -5.54
C ASP A 123 13.94 -35.08 -5.77
N LEU A 124 13.50 -33.85 -6.06
CA LEU A 124 12.09 -33.53 -6.24
C LEU A 124 11.45 -34.12 -7.51
N ASP A 125 12.25 -34.69 -8.40
CA ASP A 125 11.78 -35.43 -9.59
C ASP A 125 11.69 -36.93 -9.34
N HIS A 126 12.28 -37.44 -8.23
CA HIS A 126 12.25 -38.86 -7.90
C HIS A 126 10.82 -39.28 -7.47
N PRO A 127 10.28 -40.40 -8.04
CA PRO A 127 8.92 -40.83 -7.73
C PRO A 127 8.64 -41.03 -6.24
N ASP A 128 9.55 -41.69 -5.51
CA ASP A 128 9.39 -41.96 -4.08
C ASP A 128 9.32 -40.65 -3.27
N THR A 129 10.09 -39.63 -3.66
CA THR A 129 10.07 -38.31 -3.02
C THR A 129 8.75 -37.58 -3.29
N ARG A 130 8.26 -37.65 -4.53
CA ARG A 130 6.97 -37.05 -4.87
C ARG A 130 5.81 -37.71 -4.12
N GLU A 131 5.79 -39.03 -4.03
CA GLU A 131 4.79 -39.78 -3.27
C GLU A 131 4.85 -39.44 -1.77
N ALA A 132 6.05 -39.44 -1.19
CA ALA A 132 6.26 -39.14 0.22
C ALA A 132 5.86 -37.71 0.61
N LEU A 133 6.17 -36.71 -0.24
CA LEU A 133 5.85 -35.32 0.03
C LEU A 133 4.37 -34.98 -0.21
N GLU A 134 3.61 -35.76 -0.99
CA GLU A 134 2.19 -35.52 -1.25
C GLU A 134 1.38 -35.38 0.05
N GLY A 135 1.63 -36.24 1.02
CA GLY A 135 0.97 -36.22 2.35
C GLY A 135 1.53 -35.15 3.31
N LEU A 136 2.59 -34.43 2.92
CA LEU A 136 3.30 -33.48 3.79
C LEU A 136 3.11 -32.03 3.37
N PHE A 137 2.29 -31.74 2.36
CA PHE A 137 1.87 -30.37 2.08
C PHE A 137 1.04 -29.82 3.23
N GLY A 138 1.21 -28.50 3.48
CA GLY A 138 0.41 -27.80 4.48
C GLY A 138 -1.04 -27.61 4.03
N ASP A 139 -1.91 -27.30 4.99
CA ASP A 139 -3.33 -27.06 4.68
C ASP A 139 -3.57 -25.65 4.10
N ARG A 140 -2.71 -24.71 4.48
CA ARG A 140 -2.74 -23.29 4.02
C ARG A 140 -1.35 -22.68 4.04
N LEU A 141 -1.18 -21.60 3.29
CA LEU A 141 0.01 -20.77 3.39
C LEU A 141 -0.02 -19.99 4.72
N ASN A 142 1.15 -19.89 5.36
CA ASN A 142 1.36 -19.22 6.63
C ASN A 142 2.29 -18.02 6.47
N GLY A 143 2.38 -17.15 7.51
CA GLY A 143 3.32 -16.04 7.55
C GLY A 143 3.02 -14.92 6.56
N GLY A 144 1.81 -14.88 6.00
CA GLY A 144 1.34 -13.77 5.18
C GLY A 144 1.06 -12.53 6.04
N ILE A 145 1.56 -11.38 5.60
CA ILE A 145 1.37 -10.09 6.29
C ILE A 145 0.35 -9.27 5.52
N ILE A 146 -0.71 -8.83 6.20
CA ILE A 146 -1.76 -7.98 5.61
C ILE A 146 -1.50 -6.49 5.85
N MET A 147 -0.72 -6.15 6.90
CA MET A 147 -0.40 -4.77 7.26
C MET A 147 1.05 -4.64 7.73
N HIS A 148 1.81 -3.74 7.11
CA HIS A 148 3.09 -3.27 7.64
C HIS A 148 2.92 -1.88 8.25
N GLY A 149 3.39 -1.68 9.48
CA GLY A 149 3.39 -0.42 10.19
C GLY A 149 4.75 -0.08 10.80
N GLY A 150 5.05 1.21 10.95
CA GLY A 150 6.25 1.69 11.66
C GLY A 150 5.97 1.88 13.16
N PHE A 151 4.86 2.48 13.48
CA PHE A 151 4.43 2.71 14.87
C PHE A 151 2.90 2.85 14.96
N PHE A 152 2.38 2.67 16.17
CA PHE A 152 0.97 2.84 16.48
C PHE A 152 0.66 4.25 16.95
N LEU A 153 -0.43 4.84 16.47
CA LEU A 153 -0.97 6.09 16.99
C LEU A 153 -2.49 6.09 16.94
N GLY A 154 -3.12 6.29 18.09
CA GLY A 154 -4.58 6.36 18.18
C GLY A 154 -5.09 6.66 19.59
N PRO A 155 -6.41 6.77 19.77
CA PRO A 155 -7.05 6.92 21.06
C PRO A 155 -6.97 5.62 21.87
N GLU A 156 -7.33 5.68 23.16
CA GLU A 156 -7.31 4.50 24.06
C GLU A 156 -8.10 3.30 23.48
N ALA A 157 -9.24 3.53 22.86
CA ALA A 157 -10.04 2.49 22.24
C ALA A 157 -9.29 1.73 21.12
N PHE A 158 -8.39 2.39 20.40
CA PHE A 158 -7.53 1.76 19.41
C PHE A 158 -6.55 0.78 20.06
N TYR A 159 -5.88 1.19 21.15
CA TYR A 159 -4.96 0.32 21.88
C TYR A 159 -5.68 -0.83 22.56
N GLN A 160 -6.89 -0.60 23.07
CA GLN A 160 -7.75 -1.66 23.63
C GLN A 160 -8.06 -2.70 22.54
N ARG A 161 -8.50 -2.29 21.35
CA ARG A 161 -8.77 -3.20 20.23
C ARG A 161 -7.54 -4.00 19.79
N LEU A 162 -6.34 -3.38 19.79
CA LEU A 162 -5.09 -4.08 19.48
C LEU A 162 -4.78 -5.21 20.49
N ARG A 163 -5.11 -5.03 21.76
CA ARG A 163 -4.94 -6.09 22.80
C ARG A 163 -5.90 -7.26 22.60
N GLU A 164 -7.06 -6.99 22.02
CA GLU A 164 -8.16 -7.95 21.80
C GLU A 164 -8.07 -8.69 20.45
N LEU A 165 -7.04 -8.42 19.64
CA LEU A 165 -6.82 -9.16 18.40
C LEU A 165 -6.58 -10.63 18.68
N ASP A 166 -7.20 -11.49 17.86
CA ASP A 166 -6.85 -12.90 17.82
C ASP A 166 -5.40 -13.10 17.32
N ASP A 167 -4.84 -14.24 17.58
CA ASP A 167 -3.43 -14.53 17.30
C ASP A 167 -3.13 -14.54 15.80
N ASP A 168 -4.03 -15.03 14.96
CA ASP A 168 -3.86 -15.04 13.50
C ASP A 168 -3.82 -13.60 12.95
N THR A 169 -4.77 -12.75 13.33
CA THR A 169 -4.81 -11.35 12.93
C THR A 169 -3.59 -10.58 13.46
N ARG A 170 -3.20 -10.83 14.72
CA ARG A 170 -2.03 -10.21 15.32
C ARG A 170 -0.75 -10.59 14.59
N ALA A 171 -0.56 -11.87 14.23
CA ALA A 171 0.58 -12.36 13.47
C ALA A 171 0.64 -11.82 12.04
N ALA A 172 -0.51 -11.43 11.47
CA ALA A 172 -0.59 -10.84 10.14
C ALA A 172 -0.30 -9.32 10.10
N ILE A 173 -0.12 -8.67 11.26
CA ILE A 173 0.30 -7.26 11.39
C ILE A 173 1.79 -7.24 11.77
N ASN A 174 2.64 -6.74 10.86
CA ASN A 174 4.07 -6.65 11.09
C ASN A 174 4.50 -5.21 11.34
N MET A 175 4.85 -4.90 12.59
CA MET A 175 5.47 -3.62 12.96
C MET A 175 6.97 -3.70 12.68
N THR A 176 7.46 -2.85 11.79
CA THR A 176 8.82 -2.92 11.26
C THR A 176 9.48 -1.56 11.15
N ARG A 177 10.73 -1.54 10.70
CA ARG A 177 11.48 -0.29 10.52
C ARG A 177 10.85 0.60 9.45
N VAL A 178 10.79 1.89 9.71
CA VAL A 178 10.19 2.91 8.83
C VAL A 178 10.81 2.92 7.42
N ASN A 179 12.11 2.63 7.29
CA ASN A 179 12.73 2.54 5.97
C ASN A 179 12.20 1.38 5.10
N ILE A 180 11.75 0.26 5.70
CA ILE A 180 11.10 -0.83 4.95
C ILE A 180 9.77 -0.33 4.37
N ILE A 181 9.09 0.57 5.07
CA ILE A 181 7.81 1.15 4.65
C ILE A 181 8.03 2.25 3.61
N ASN A 182 8.95 3.17 3.90
CA ASN A 182 9.12 4.40 3.12
C ASN A 182 9.98 4.23 1.88
N ASP A 183 10.94 3.29 1.88
CA ASP A 183 11.88 3.16 0.78
C ASP A 183 11.42 2.06 -0.19
N LEU A 184 11.63 2.29 -1.48
CA LEU A 184 11.50 1.26 -2.51
C LEU A 184 12.81 0.45 -2.59
N TYR A 185 13.95 1.12 -2.41
CA TYR A 185 15.29 0.56 -2.56
C TYR A 185 15.70 -0.42 -1.45
N GLY A 186 16.60 -1.34 -1.79
CA GLY A 186 17.07 -2.39 -0.87
C GLY A 186 16.08 -3.54 -0.68
N GLY A 187 15.38 -3.90 -1.73
CA GLY A 187 14.37 -4.97 -1.81
C GLY A 187 13.33 -4.69 -2.89
N GLU A 188 13.76 -4.05 -3.97
CA GLU A 188 12.92 -3.52 -5.06
C GLU A 188 12.03 -4.59 -5.66
N ASP A 189 12.60 -5.75 -6.04
CA ASP A 189 11.85 -6.84 -6.65
C ASP A 189 10.66 -7.30 -5.80
N LEU A 190 10.90 -7.45 -4.49
CA LEU A 190 9.85 -7.87 -3.58
C LEU A 190 8.82 -6.76 -3.37
N ARG A 191 9.26 -5.51 -3.21
CA ARG A 191 8.37 -4.35 -3.00
C ARG A 191 7.52 -4.05 -4.23
N LEU A 192 8.06 -4.19 -5.44
CA LEU A 192 7.30 -4.12 -6.69
C LEU A 192 6.14 -5.12 -6.72
N LEU A 193 6.40 -6.36 -6.30
CA LEU A 193 5.38 -7.40 -6.22
C LEU A 193 4.32 -7.10 -5.12
N GLN A 194 4.75 -6.68 -3.93
CA GLN A 194 3.87 -6.43 -2.81
C GLN A 194 3.01 -5.16 -2.99
N ARG A 195 3.56 -4.10 -3.62
CA ARG A 195 2.96 -2.77 -3.80
C ARG A 195 2.36 -2.56 -5.19
N ARG A 196 2.01 -3.63 -5.88
CA ARG A 196 1.36 -3.55 -7.18
C ARG A 196 0.06 -2.74 -7.07
N ASP A 197 -0.18 -1.84 -8.03
CA ASP A 197 -1.36 -0.97 -8.11
C ASP A 197 -1.58 -0.15 -6.83
N ALA A 198 -0.52 0.26 -6.14
CA ALA A 198 -0.58 0.96 -4.86
C ALA A 198 -1.31 2.30 -4.95
N ARG A 199 -1.99 2.68 -3.88
CA ARG A 199 -2.62 3.98 -3.68
C ARG A 199 -2.03 4.62 -2.43
N PHE A 200 -1.14 5.60 -2.65
CA PHE A 200 -0.47 6.32 -1.58
C PHE A 200 -1.27 7.56 -1.21
N VAL A 201 -1.90 7.53 -0.05
CA VAL A 201 -2.78 8.61 0.42
C VAL A 201 -2.04 9.40 1.50
N ASN A 202 -1.87 10.69 1.27
CA ASN A 202 -1.22 11.62 2.18
C ASN A 202 -2.04 12.91 2.33
N THR A 203 -1.80 13.66 3.42
CA THR A 203 -2.47 14.95 3.65
C THR A 203 -1.47 16.08 3.46
N ALA A 204 -1.88 17.15 2.78
CA ALA A 204 -1.14 18.40 2.61
C ALA A 204 -1.86 19.57 3.28
N PHE A 205 -1.12 20.61 3.69
CA PHE A 205 -1.72 21.86 4.19
C PHE A 205 -2.26 22.70 3.03
N THR A 206 -1.51 22.76 1.94
CA THR A 206 -1.75 23.65 0.81
C THR A 206 -1.33 22.95 -0.48
N ALA A 207 -2.07 23.22 -1.57
CA ALA A 207 -1.70 22.83 -2.91
C ALA A 207 -1.65 24.06 -3.82
N THR A 208 -0.74 24.09 -4.81
CA THR A 208 -0.68 25.18 -5.79
C THR A 208 -1.46 24.84 -7.05
N LEU A 209 -1.85 25.86 -7.84
CA LEU A 209 -2.55 25.65 -9.11
C LEU A 209 -1.74 24.83 -10.12
N LEU A 210 -0.41 24.74 -9.98
CA LEU A 210 0.42 23.88 -10.81
C LEU A 210 0.69 22.50 -10.20
N GLY A 211 0.04 22.17 -9.08
CA GLY A 211 0.07 20.83 -8.47
C GLY A 211 1.25 20.55 -7.55
N ALA A 212 2.02 21.57 -7.14
CA ALA A 212 2.93 21.42 -6.01
C ALA A 212 2.16 21.41 -4.69
N ALA A 213 2.70 20.76 -3.65
CA ALA A 213 2.04 20.69 -2.35
C ALA A 213 3.00 20.96 -1.18
N VAL A 214 2.44 21.45 -0.08
CA VAL A 214 3.17 21.84 1.13
C VAL A 214 2.54 21.15 2.35
N SER A 215 3.38 20.55 3.20
CA SER A 215 2.91 19.75 4.34
C SER A 215 3.71 19.98 5.63
N ASP A 216 4.77 20.76 5.61
CA ASP A 216 5.73 20.85 6.72
C ASP A 216 6.01 22.26 7.23
N GLN A 217 5.92 23.28 6.38
CA GLN A 217 6.30 24.65 6.77
C GLN A 217 5.38 25.73 6.19
N LEU A 218 5.39 26.88 6.82
CA LEU A 218 4.65 28.07 6.39
C LEU A 218 5.51 28.95 5.45
N GLU A 219 4.86 29.88 4.76
CA GLU A 219 5.47 30.79 3.81
C GLU A 219 6.54 31.69 4.45
N ASP A 220 6.39 32.01 5.74
CA ASP A 220 7.36 32.78 6.52
C ASP A 220 8.58 31.95 6.99
N GLY A 221 8.68 30.69 6.57
CA GLY A 221 9.77 29.79 6.90
C GLY A 221 9.60 29.03 8.23
N ARG A 222 8.51 29.22 8.96
CA ARG A 222 8.26 28.43 10.19
C ARG A 222 7.94 27.00 9.86
N VAL A 223 8.72 26.07 10.40
CA VAL A 223 8.48 24.64 10.31
C VAL A 223 7.41 24.25 11.32
N LEU A 224 6.32 23.63 10.86
CA LEU A 224 5.19 23.17 11.67
C LEU A 224 5.27 21.69 12.01
N SER A 225 5.85 20.89 11.14
CA SER A 225 5.98 19.44 11.31
C SER A 225 7.16 18.87 10.54
N GLY A 226 7.51 17.64 10.83
CA GLY A 226 8.38 16.87 9.94
C GLY A 226 7.64 16.46 8.66
N VAL A 227 8.39 16.24 7.58
CA VAL A 227 7.86 15.73 6.30
C VAL A 227 7.38 14.28 6.43
N GLY A 228 8.02 13.49 7.31
CA GLY A 228 7.78 12.05 7.42
C GLY A 228 8.09 11.33 6.10
N GLY A 229 7.34 10.27 5.79
CA GLY A 229 7.48 9.49 4.57
C GLY A 229 6.73 10.04 3.36
N GLN A 230 6.11 11.21 3.43
CA GLN A 230 5.25 11.71 2.36
C GLN A 230 5.96 11.79 1.00
N TYR A 231 7.17 12.39 0.98
CA TYR A 231 7.95 12.49 -0.25
C TYR A 231 8.28 11.10 -0.82
N ASN A 232 8.70 10.18 0.03
CA ASN A 232 9.03 8.81 -0.36
C ASN A 232 7.83 8.09 -0.99
N PHE A 233 6.65 8.21 -0.40
CA PHE A 233 5.42 7.61 -0.93
C PHE A 233 4.99 8.23 -2.26
N VAL A 234 5.09 9.55 -2.40
CA VAL A 234 4.79 10.24 -3.65
C VAL A 234 5.77 9.82 -4.74
N SER A 235 7.08 9.78 -4.46
CA SER A 235 8.10 9.31 -5.40
C SER A 235 7.83 7.87 -5.84
N GLN A 236 7.60 6.95 -4.91
CA GLN A 236 7.27 5.56 -5.21
C GLN A 236 6.04 5.41 -6.11
N ALA A 237 5.02 6.27 -5.95
CA ALA A 237 3.84 6.25 -6.80
C ALA A 237 4.14 6.55 -8.27
N HIS A 238 5.27 7.20 -8.56
CA HIS A 238 5.74 7.46 -9.93
C HIS A 238 6.67 6.37 -10.47
N GLU A 239 7.26 5.57 -9.60
CA GLU A 239 8.18 4.48 -9.95
C GLU A 239 7.45 3.12 -10.08
N LEU A 240 6.42 2.89 -9.24
CA LEU A 240 5.68 1.64 -9.19
C LEU A 240 4.62 1.55 -10.30
N PRO A 241 4.59 0.45 -11.08
CA PRO A 241 3.56 0.24 -12.12
C PRO A 241 2.14 0.31 -11.57
N GLY A 242 1.27 1.09 -12.23
CA GLY A 242 -0.14 1.24 -11.86
C GLY A 242 -0.39 2.02 -10.57
N ALA A 243 0.65 2.51 -9.88
CA ALA A 243 0.50 3.22 -8.63
C ALA A 243 0.06 4.68 -8.84
N ARG A 244 -0.63 5.22 -7.83
CA ARG A 244 -1.11 6.61 -7.79
C ARG A 244 -0.79 7.26 -6.45
N SER A 245 -0.37 8.52 -6.51
CA SER A 245 -0.24 9.40 -5.33
C SER A 245 -1.51 10.24 -5.19
N ILE A 246 -2.08 10.24 -4.01
CA ILE A 246 -3.29 10.97 -3.66
C ILE A 246 -2.96 11.93 -2.53
N LEU A 247 -2.99 13.23 -2.81
CA LEU A 247 -2.82 14.27 -1.80
C LEU A 247 -4.19 14.83 -1.42
N MET A 248 -4.56 14.69 -0.16
CA MET A 248 -5.79 15.25 0.37
C MET A 248 -5.48 16.59 1.04
N THR A 249 -6.28 17.61 0.76
CA THR A 249 -6.26 18.90 1.45
C THR A 249 -7.67 19.44 1.56
N ARG A 250 -7.94 20.26 2.60
CA ARG A 250 -9.15 21.06 2.58
C ARG A 250 -8.99 22.17 1.55
N ALA A 251 -10.03 22.49 0.79
CA ALA A 251 -9.97 23.59 -0.17
C ALA A 251 -9.80 24.95 0.51
N TRP A 252 -10.27 25.09 1.75
CA TRP A 252 -10.19 26.32 2.54
C TRP A 252 -9.99 26.04 4.03
N ARG A 253 -9.61 27.10 4.75
CA ARG A 253 -9.49 27.13 6.23
C ARG A 253 -9.99 28.45 6.77
N GLU A 254 -10.29 28.47 8.05
CA GLU A 254 -10.51 29.72 8.80
C GLU A 254 -9.16 30.23 9.33
N ARG A 255 -8.89 31.51 9.15
CA ARG A 255 -7.72 32.20 9.69
C ARG A 255 -8.14 33.56 10.26
N GLY A 256 -8.08 33.69 11.59
CA GLY A 256 -8.45 34.96 12.24
C GLY A 256 -9.92 35.37 12.09
N GLY A 257 -10.83 34.40 11.91
CA GLY A 257 -12.27 34.65 11.68
C GLY A 257 -12.62 34.85 10.19
N GLU A 258 -11.64 34.81 9.29
CA GLU A 258 -11.86 34.97 7.87
C GLU A 258 -11.54 33.66 7.10
N ALA A 259 -12.26 33.43 6.00
CA ALA A 259 -11.99 32.30 5.11
C ALA A 259 -10.73 32.56 4.30
N ALA A 260 -9.85 31.56 4.21
CA ALA A 260 -8.64 31.61 3.40
C ALA A 260 -8.51 30.33 2.55
N SER A 261 -8.11 30.46 1.29
CA SER A 261 -7.89 29.31 0.41
C SER A 261 -6.69 28.50 0.85
N ASN A 262 -6.78 27.17 0.71
CA ASN A 262 -5.64 26.24 0.75
C ASN A 262 -5.20 25.81 -0.65
N VAL A 263 -5.94 26.16 -1.70
CA VAL A 263 -5.48 26.11 -3.07
C VAL A 263 -4.97 27.49 -3.43
N LEU A 264 -3.69 27.63 -3.74
CA LEU A 264 -3.02 28.90 -3.98
C LEU A 264 -2.43 28.95 -5.39
N PHE A 265 -2.23 30.14 -5.95
CA PHE A 265 -1.54 30.27 -7.23
C PHE A 265 -0.10 29.76 -7.12
N SER A 266 0.63 30.20 -6.12
CA SER A 266 2.02 29.82 -5.84
C SER A 266 2.30 29.77 -4.34
N TYR A 267 3.38 29.12 -3.94
CA TYR A 267 3.88 29.09 -2.56
C TYR A 267 5.40 29.09 -2.55
N ALA A 268 6.01 29.70 -1.53
CA ALA A 268 7.47 29.89 -1.46
C ALA A 268 8.25 28.57 -1.28
N HIS A 269 7.61 27.55 -0.71
CA HIS A 269 8.22 26.25 -0.41
C HIS A 269 7.40 25.11 -1.02
N ASN A 270 8.03 23.95 -1.22
CA ASN A 270 7.37 22.75 -1.69
C ASN A 270 7.88 21.55 -0.89
N THR A 271 6.96 20.80 -0.28
CA THR A 271 7.23 19.44 0.22
C THR A 271 7.21 18.46 -0.95
N ILE A 272 6.19 18.59 -1.81
CA ILE A 272 6.04 17.82 -3.05
C ILE A 272 6.13 18.76 -4.24
N PRO A 273 7.18 18.64 -5.08
CA PRO A 273 7.35 19.48 -6.25
C PRO A 273 6.35 19.12 -7.36
N ARG A 274 6.02 20.10 -8.21
CA ARG A 274 5.01 19.98 -9.26
C ARG A 274 5.24 18.84 -10.28
N HIS A 275 6.47 18.41 -10.49
CA HIS A 275 6.76 17.30 -11.41
C HIS A 275 6.36 15.92 -10.86
N LEU A 276 6.08 15.83 -9.55
CA LEU A 276 5.50 14.65 -8.90
C LEU A 276 3.99 14.81 -8.66
N ARG A 277 3.33 15.74 -9.35
CA ARG A 277 1.87 15.91 -9.28
C ARG A 277 1.14 14.68 -9.81
N ASP A 278 0.07 14.28 -9.12
CA ASP A 278 -0.76 13.16 -9.53
C ASP A 278 -2.24 13.44 -9.24
N MET A 279 -2.76 13.07 -8.08
CA MET A 279 -4.13 13.39 -7.68
C MET A 279 -4.14 14.35 -6.50
N VAL A 280 -5.00 15.36 -6.56
CA VAL A 280 -5.35 16.21 -5.42
C VAL A 280 -6.85 16.06 -5.14
N ILE A 281 -7.19 15.81 -3.87
CA ILE A 281 -8.58 15.64 -3.43
C ILE A 281 -8.89 16.73 -2.40
N THR A 282 -10.02 17.39 -2.60
CA THR A 282 -10.63 18.29 -1.61
C THR A 282 -12.06 17.84 -1.33
N GLU A 283 -12.76 18.53 -0.43
CA GLU A 283 -14.18 18.33 -0.16
C GLU A 283 -15.09 18.57 -1.39
N TYR A 284 -14.57 19.22 -2.44
CA TYR A 284 -15.33 19.52 -3.66
C TYR A 284 -15.09 18.53 -4.79
N GLY A 285 -14.05 17.71 -4.73
CA GLY A 285 -13.82 16.70 -5.77
C GLY A 285 -12.38 16.23 -5.90
N VAL A 286 -12.08 15.67 -7.06
CA VAL A 286 -10.79 15.07 -7.42
C VAL A 286 -10.21 15.79 -8.63
N ALA A 287 -9.01 16.33 -8.49
CA ALA A 287 -8.19 16.84 -9.58
C ALA A 287 -7.16 15.78 -9.96
N ASP A 288 -7.32 15.14 -11.12
CA ASP A 288 -6.32 14.25 -11.71
C ASP A 288 -5.37 15.09 -12.56
N LEU A 289 -4.09 15.14 -12.16
CA LEU A 289 -3.08 16.05 -12.73
C LEU A 289 -2.00 15.32 -13.54
N ARG A 290 -1.93 13.99 -13.46
CA ARG A 290 -0.88 13.21 -14.11
C ARG A 290 -1.02 13.25 -15.64
N GLY A 291 0.07 13.58 -16.34
CA GLY A 291 0.10 13.61 -17.80
C GLY A 291 -0.59 14.80 -18.45
N LYS A 292 -1.02 15.80 -17.67
CA LYS A 292 -1.71 17.00 -18.15
C LYS A 292 -0.77 18.18 -18.38
N THR A 293 -1.13 19.05 -19.32
CA THR A 293 -0.50 20.35 -19.55
C THR A 293 -0.74 21.27 -18.35
N ASP A 294 0.03 22.36 -18.25
CA ASP A 294 -0.13 23.33 -17.16
C ASP A 294 -1.54 23.96 -17.18
N GLU A 295 -2.10 24.27 -18.36
CA GLU A 295 -3.45 24.81 -18.49
C GLU A 295 -4.53 23.83 -17.98
N GLU A 296 -4.45 22.54 -18.37
CA GLU A 296 -5.36 21.51 -17.91
C GLU A 296 -5.23 21.27 -16.40
N VAL A 297 -4.01 21.38 -15.85
CA VAL A 297 -3.77 21.26 -14.40
C VAL A 297 -4.41 22.42 -13.65
N VAL A 298 -4.24 23.65 -14.12
CA VAL A 298 -4.86 24.85 -13.54
C VAL A 298 -6.38 24.70 -13.52
N MET A 299 -6.98 24.27 -14.62
CA MET A 299 -8.42 24.05 -14.71
C MET A 299 -8.91 22.94 -13.73
N ALA A 300 -8.17 21.83 -13.64
CA ALA A 300 -8.49 20.77 -12.72
C ALA A 300 -8.39 21.22 -11.25
N MET A 301 -7.38 22.01 -10.90
CA MET A 301 -7.20 22.55 -9.55
C MET A 301 -8.23 23.63 -9.20
N LEU A 302 -8.66 24.46 -10.14
CA LEU A 302 -9.75 25.42 -9.95
C LEU A 302 -11.05 24.70 -9.63
N ASN A 303 -11.36 23.57 -10.29
CA ASN A 303 -12.59 22.79 -10.04
C ASN A 303 -12.65 22.18 -8.63
N VAL A 304 -11.53 22.04 -7.94
CA VAL A 304 -11.49 21.53 -6.56
C VAL A 304 -11.18 22.62 -5.53
N ALA A 305 -11.01 23.87 -5.96
CA ALA A 305 -10.89 25.03 -5.10
C ALA A 305 -12.28 25.51 -4.63
N ASP A 306 -12.32 26.17 -3.44
CA ASP A 306 -13.55 26.78 -2.97
C ASP A 306 -13.98 27.93 -3.88
N SER A 307 -15.26 27.98 -4.21
CA SER A 307 -15.85 28.93 -5.18
C SER A 307 -15.61 30.41 -4.81
N ARG A 308 -15.44 30.71 -3.53
CA ARG A 308 -15.12 32.08 -3.06
C ARG A 308 -13.79 32.62 -3.61
N PHE A 309 -12.87 31.73 -3.96
CA PHE A 309 -11.52 32.08 -4.38
C PHE A 309 -11.23 31.76 -5.86
N GLN A 310 -12.15 31.06 -6.55
CA GLN A 310 -11.90 30.62 -7.94
C GLN A 310 -11.63 31.77 -8.90
N VAL A 311 -12.38 32.89 -8.77
CA VAL A 311 -12.22 34.04 -9.68
C VAL A 311 -10.82 34.66 -9.53
N GLU A 312 -10.39 34.94 -8.31
CA GLU A 312 -9.07 35.48 -8.03
C GLU A 312 -7.96 34.55 -8.52
N LEU A 313 -8.05 33.25 -8.25
CA LEU A 313 -7.07 32.25 -8.69
C LEU A 313 -7.01 32.15 -10.22
N MET A 314 -8.16 32.28 -10.90
CA MET A 314 -8.24 32.28 -12.35
C MET A 314 -7.56 33.53 -12.95
N GLU A 315 -7.81 34.71 -12.39
CA GLU A 315 -7.16 35.96 -12.80
C GLU A 315 -5.63 35.89 -12.64
N GLN A 316 -5.16 35.41 -11.49
CA GLN A 316 -3.72 35.20 -11.25
C GLN A 316 -3.09 34.24 -12.28
N ALA A 317 -3.80 33.16 -12.64
CA ALA A 317 -3.33 32.20 -13.63
C ALA A 317 -3.29 32.80 -15.05
N GLN A 318 -4.26 33.66 -15.39
CA GLN A 318 -4.31 34.36 -16.69
C GLN A 318 -3.20 35.42 -16.79
N GLU A 319 -2.99 36.22 -15.75
CA GLU A 319 -1.91 37.20 -15.68
C GLU A 319 -0.53 36.57 -15.83
N ALA A 320 -0.35 35.37 -15.24
CA ALA A 320 0.90 34.63 -15.37
C ALA A 320 1.01 33.82 -16.69
N GLY A 321 0.04 33.93 -17.60
CA GLY A 321 0.04 33.19 -18.88
C GLY A 321 -0.11 31.66 -18.73
N LYS A 322 -0.68 31.18 -17.62
CA LYS A 322 -0.91 29.76 -17.35
C LYS A 322 -2.31 29.30 -17.73
N LEU A 323 -3.21 30.24 -17.99
CA LEU A 323 -4.57 30.03 -18.48
C LEU A 323 -4.86 31.04 -19.59
N ARG A 324 -5.49 30.59 -20.67
CA ARG A 324 -5.96 31.49 -21.74
C ARG A 324 -7.12 32.34 -21.25
N ARG A 325 -7.22 33.57 -21.78
CA ARG A 325 -8.34 34.49 -21.51
C ARG A 325 -9.63 34.00 -22.13
#